data_f872976d89a09d4bde85b03e9c69f358
#
_entry.id   f872976d89a09d4bde85b03e9c69f358
#
_cell.length_a   1.000
_cell.length_b   1.000
_cell.length_c   1.000
_cell.angle_alpha   90.00
_cell.angle_beta   90.00
_cell.angle_gamma   90.00
#
_symmetry.space_group_name_H-M   'P 1'
#
loop_
_entity.id
_entity.type
_entity.pdbx_description
1 polymer ?
#
loop_
_entity_poly.entity_id
_entity_poly.type
_entity_poly.pdbx_seq_one_letter_code
_entity_poly.pdbx_strand_id
1 'polypeptide(L)'
;MAKQIDRSTPLFQVTDLCQYFNVGRGKVLKAVDHVHFTIYKGETLGLVGESGCGKSTTGRCLVKLYEPAAGTITYKGKDIFKYTREEEKAFRKNVQMIFQNPHSSLNPRMTVKDIIGSGMKLHGLATDKDVDQKVEAILKRVGLNRDHMSRFPHEFSGGQKQRIGIARALAVEPEFV
;
A
#
# COMPACT_ATOMS: atom_id res chain seq x y z
N MET A 1 20.82 7.33 -16.46
CA MET A 1 20.09 8.57 -16.75
C MET A 1 18.85 8.63 -15.89
N ALA A 2 18.64 9.68 -15.10
CA ALA A 2 17.41 9.88 -14.34
C ALA A 2 16.26 10.09 -15.33
N LYS A 3 15.20 9.31 -15.19
CA LYS A 3 14.00 9.44 -16.03
C LYS A 3 13.36 10.79 -15.71
N GLN A 4 13.17 11.63 -16.72
CA GLN A 4 12.52 12.92 -16.55
C GLN A 4 11.07 12.68 -16.12
N ILE A 5 10.67 13.25 -14.97
CA ILE A 5 9.32 13.11 -14.43
C ILE A 5 8.44 14.09 -15.18
N ASP A 6 7.36 13.57 -15.79
CA ASP A 6 6.32 14.41 -16.37
C ASP A 6 5.44 14.98 -15.23
N ARG A 7 5.50 16.30 -15.05
CA ARG A 7 4.75 17.04 -14.04
C ARG A 7 3.47 17.69 -14.59
N SER A 8 3.05 17.32 -15.79
CA SER A 8 1.81 17.85 -16.39
C SER A 8 0.54 17.35 -15.69
N THR A 9 0.58 16.10 -15.21
CA THR A 9 -0.59 15.45 -14.59
C THR A 9 -0.22 14.79 -13.26
N PRO A 10 -0.75 15.29 -12.13
CA PRO A 10 -0.56 14.66 -10.83
C PRO A 10 -1.10 13.23 -10.78
N LEU A 11 -0.33 12.30 -10.19
CA LEU A 11 -0.84 11.00 -9.81
C LEU A 11 -1.67 11.11 -8.53
N PHE A 12 -1.09 11.76 -7.49
CA PHE A 12 -1.78 12.15 -6.28
C PHE A 12 -1.66 13.65 -6.06
N GLN A 13 -2.75 14.26 -5.62
CA GLN A 13 -2.76 15.62 -5.09
C GLN A 13 -3.44 15.62 -3.73
N VAL A 14 -2.74 16.10 -2.73
CA VAL A 14 -3.21 16.25 -1.34
C VAL A 14 -3.33 17.73 -1.04
N THR A 15 -4.52 18.12 -0.62
CA THR A 15 -4.83 19.51 -0.35
C THR A 15 -5.48 19.63 1.02
N ASP A 16 -4.85 20.39 1.90
CA ASP A 16 -5.35 20.76 3.23
C ASP A 16 -5.67 19.53 4.12
N LEU A 17 -4.85 18.46 4.01
CA LEU A 17 -5.09 17.22 4.71
C LEU A 17 -4.96 17.37 6.22
N CYS A 18 -6.05 17.05 6.92
CA CYS A 18 -6.09 16.98 8.38
C CYS A 18 -6.56 15.62 8.84
N GLN A 19 -5.81 14.99 9.75
CA GLN A 19 -6.21 13.76 10.41
C GLN A 19 -6.07 13.89 11.92
N TYR A 20 -7.20 13.80 12.61
CA TYR A 20 -7.28 13.98 14.03
C TYR A 20 -7.80 12.71 14.72
N PHE A 21 -7.27 12.40 15.88
CA PHE A 21 -7.69 11.25 16.70
C PHE A 21 -8.17 11.72 18.07
N ASN A 22 -9.32 11.23 18.49
CA ASN A 22 -9.79 11.42 19.86
C ASN A 22 -9.01 10.48 20.78
N VAL A 23 -8.25 11.04 21.69
CA VAL A 23 -7.41 10.29 22.67
C VAL A 23 -8.03 10.24 24.07
N GLY A 24 -9.31 10.55 24.17
CA GLY A 24 -10.09 10.52 25.41
C GLY A 24 -10.00 11.81 26.23
N ARG A 25 -10.85 11.94 27.25
CA ARG A 25 -10.92 13.11 28.14
C ARG A 25 -11.09 14.45 27.39
N GLY A 26 -11.79 14.45 26.26
CA GLY A 26 -11.96 15.67 25.44
C GLY A 26 -10.70 16.15 24.71
N LYS A 27 -9.62 15.37 24.71
CA LYS A 27 -8.36 15.70 24.01
C LYS A 27 -8.34 15.15 22.61
N VAL A 28 -7.88 15.96 21.66
CA VAL A 28 -7.72 15.60 20.25
C VAL A 28 -6.23 15.66 19.89
N LEU A 29 -5.71 14.56 19.34
CA LEU A 29 -4.38 14.50 18.76
C LEU A 29 -4.48 14.89 17.28
N LYS A 30 -3.88 16.00 16.91
CA LYS A 30 -3.71 16.42 15.53
C LYS A 30 -2.49 15.71 14.93
N ALA A 31 -2.72 14.53 14.35
CA ALA A 31 -1.64 13.71 13.82
C ALA A 31 -1.15 14.21 12.45
N VAL A 32 -2.04 14.80 11.65
CA VAL A 32 -1.75 15.52 10.40
C VAL A 32 -2.57 16.79 10.44
N ASP A 33 -1.97 17.93 10.17
CA ASP A 33 -2.61 19.24 10.29
C ASP A 33 -2.21 20.12 9.09
N HIS A 34 -3.18 20.42 8.20
CA HIS A 34 -3.07 21.28 7.03
C HIS A 34 -1.90 20.91 6.07
N VAL A 35 -1.74 19.63 5.72
CA VAL A 35 -0.64 19.17 4.86
C VAL A 35 -1.03 19.22 3.38
N HIS A 36 -0.09 19.71 2.55
CA HIS A 36 -0.24 19.81 1.10
C HIS A 36 0.96 19.20 0.39
N PHE A 37 0.75 18.35 -0.60
CA PHE A 37 1.78 17.89 -1.52
C PHE A 37 1.18 17.26 -2.77
N THR A 38 2.04 17.07 -3.77
CA THR A 38 1.68 16.43 -5.04
C THR A 38 2.70 15.34 -5.35
N ILE A 39 2.23 14.23 -5.88
CA ILE A 39 3.07 13.13 -6.36
C ILE A 39 2.76 12.91 -7.83
N TYR A 40 3.79 12.82 -8.65
CA TYR A 40 3.68 12.58 -10.10
C TYR A 40 3.99 11.14 -10.45
N LYS A 41 3.55 10.71 -11.62
CA LYS A 41 3.83 9.35 -12.12
C LYS A 41 5.33 9.12 -12.29
N GLY A 42 5.84 8.03 -11.68
CA GLY A 42 7.27 7.68 -11.70
C GLY A 42 8.12 8.48 -10.71
N GLU A 43 7.50 9.33 -9.89
CA GLU A 43 8.18 10.05 -8.81
C GLU A 43 8.28 9.19 -7.55
N THR A 44 9.36 9.39 -6.80
CA THR A 44 9.52 8.88 -5.43
C THR A 44 9.51 10.08 -4.50
N LEU A 45 8.48 10.20 -3.67
CA LEU A 45 8.37 11.24 -2.65
C LEU A 45 8.82 10.71 -1.29
N GLY A 46 9.80 11.37 -0.67
CA GLY A 46 10.26 11.07 0.69
C GLY A 46 9.55 11.94 1.72
N LEU A 47 8.85 11.33 2.69
CA LEU A 47 8.33 12.01 3.87
C LEU A 47 9.34 11.87 5.02
N VAL A 48 9.93 12.97 5.44
CA VAL A 48 10.96 13.02 6.49
C VAL A 48 10.43 13.77 7.71
N GLY A 49 10.87 13.37 8.90
CA GLY A 49 10.48 13.98 10.17
C GLY A 49 10.69 13.04 11.34
N GLU A 50 10.52 13.53 12.55
CA GLU A 50 10.70 12.78 13.81
C GLU A 50 9.70 11.62 13.96
N SER A 51 9.97 10.70 14.89
CA SER A 51 9.01 9.64 15.23
C SER A 51 7.71 10.25 15.77
N GLY A 52 6.57 9.78 15.28
CA GLY A 52 5.26 10.30 15.72
C GLY A 52 4.75 11.56 15.00
N CYS A 53 5.53 12.18 14.09
CA CYS A 53 5.10 13.41 13.39
C CYS A 53 4.06 13.21 12.28
N GLY A 54 3.36 12.07 12.22
CA GLY A 54 2.25 11.86 11.29
C GLY A 54 2.57 11.20 9.96
N LYS A 55 3.83 10.85 9.63
CA LYS A 55 4.22 10.21 8.35
C LYS A 55 3.37 8.99 7.99
N SER A 56 3.29 8.03 8.93
CA SER A 56 2.50 6.81 8.72
C SER A 56 1.00 7.08 8.64
N THR A 57 0.52 8.10 9.34
CA THR A 57 -0.88 8.54 9.27
C THR A 57 -1.20 9.11 7.91
N THR A 58 -0.32 9.98 7.37
CA THR A 58 -0.43 10.53 6.02
C THR A 58 -0.47 9.40 4.97
N GLY A 59 0.47 8.45 5.05
CA GLY A 59 0.47 7.28 4.14
C GLY A 59 -0.81 6.45 4.22
N ARG A 60 -1.37 6.25 5.43
CA ARG A 60 -2.64 5.53 5.60
C ARG A 60 -3.85 6.28 5.05
N CYS A 61 -3.85 7.61 5.08
CA CYS A 61 -4.87 8.41 4.40
C CYS A 61 -4.77 8.25 2.88
N LEU A 62 -3.55 8.27 2.31
CA LEU A 62 -3.34 8.08 0.87
C LEU A 62 -3.88 6.76 0.34
N VAL A 63 -3.74 5.68 1.11
CA VAL A 63 -4.25 4.35 0.71
C VAL A 63 -5.67 4.08 1.22
N LYS A 64 -6.37 5.11 1.69
CA LYS A 64 -7.76 5.04 2.16
C LYS A 64 -7.98 4.06 3.33
N LEU A 65 -6.98 3.91 4.21
CA LEU A 65 -7.12 3.20 5.50
C LEU A 65 -7.67 4.11 6.59
N TYR A 66 -7.48 5.42 6.46
CA TYR A 66 -8.11 6.43 7.30
C TYR A 66 -8.87 7.42 6.41
N GLU A 67 -10.06 7.78 6.85
CA GLU A 67 -10.81 8.89 6.29
C GLU A 67 -10.37 10.17 6.99
N PRO A 68 -9.89 11.20 6.28
CA PRO A 68 -9.38 12.42 6.88
C PRO A 68 -10.49 13.22 7.55
N ALA A 69 -10.13 13.94 8.61
CA ALA A 69 -11.04 14.85 9.31
C ALA A 69 -11.39 16.08 8.45
N ALA A 70 -10.46 16.51 7.58
CA ALA A 70 -10.66 17.56 6.60
C ALA A 70 -9.63 17.46 5.47
N GLY A 71 -9.85 18.22 4.40
CA GLY A 71 -9.02 18.25 3.21
C GLY A 71 -9.46 17.26 2.14
N THR A 72 -8.68 17.16 1.07
CA THR A 72 -9.00 16.36 -0.11
C THR A 72 -7.78 15.59 -0.58
N ILE A 73 -7.98 14.34 -0.95
CA ILE A 73 -6.98 13.50 -1.60
C ILE A 73 -7.54 13.09 -2.95
N THR A 74 -6.90 13.52 -4.03
CA THR A 74 -7.26 13.07 -5.37
C THR A 74 -6.22 12.11 -5.92
N TYR A 75 -6.67 11.07 -6.62
CA TYR A 75 -5.86 10.17 -7.41
C TYR A 75 -6.31 10.26 -8.86
N LYS A 76 -5.39 10.62 -9.76
CA LYS A 76 -5.70 10.90 -11.18
C LYS A 76 -6.84 11.93 -11.34
N GLY A 77 -6.81 12.97 -10.52
CA GLY A 77 -7.78 14.09 -10.59
C GLY A 77 -9.14 13.82 -9.93
N LYS A 78 -9.42 12.61 -9.42
CA LYS A 78 -10.68 12.29 -8.76
C LYS A 78 -10.51 12.06 -7.26
N ASP A 79 -11.37 12.63 -6.44
CA ASP A 79 -11.38 12.47 -4.98
C ASP A 79 -11.61 10.99 -4.61
N ILE A 80 -10.64 10.40 -3.88
CA ILE A 80 -10.66 8.97 -3.54
C ILE A 80 -11.81 8.60 -2.58
N PHE A 81 -12.33 9.54 -1.82
CA PHE A 81 -13.44 9.30 -0.88
C PHE A 81 -14.82 9.40 -1.54
N LYS A 82 -14.87 9.80 -2.83
CA LYS A 82 -16.10 9.85 -3.64
C LYS A 82 -16.16 8.75 -4.71
N TYR A 83 -15.36 7.69 -4.56
CA TYR A 83 -15.33 6.58 -5.50
C TYR A 83 -16.58 5.71 -5.41
N THR A 84 -17.05 5.24 -6.56
CA THR A 84 -17.97 4.12 -6.66
C THR A 84 -17.30 2.82 -6.21
N ARG A 85 -18.06 1.75 -6.04
CA ARG A 85 -17.52 0.43 -5.66
C ARG A 85 -16.50 -0.11 -6.66
N GLU A 86 -16.77 0.08 -7.95
CA GLU A 86 -15.88 -0.35 -9.05
C GLU A 86 -14.57 0.45 -9.06
N GLU A 87 -14.67 1.75 -8.89
CA GLU A 87 -13.50 2.64 -8.81
C GLU A 87 -12.66 2.35 -7.57
N GLU A 88 -13.29 2.06 -6.44
CA GLU A 88 -12.57 1.67 -5.24
C GLU A 88 -11.82 0.34 -5.42
N LYS A 89 -12.43 -0.64 -6.10
CA LYS A 89 -11.76 -1.91 -6.43
C LYS A 89 -10.54 -1.67 -7.33
N ALA A 90 -10.65 -0.81 -8.34
CA ALA A 90 -9.55 -0.43 -9.21
C ALA A 90 -8.45 0.34 -8.45
N PHE A 91 -8.84 1.28 -7.58
CA PHE A 91 -7.92 2.03 -6.73
C PHE A 91 -7.12 1.10 -5.81
N ARG A 92 -7.78 0.15 -5.12
CA ARG A 92 -7.13 -0.84 -4.24
C ARG A 92 -6.18 -1.78 -4.97
N LYS A 93 -6.36 -2.02 -6.27
CA LYS A 93 -5.39 -2.72 -7.11
C LYS A 93 -4.17 -1.85 -7.39
N ASN A 94 -4.40 -0.61 -7.79
CA ASN A 94 -3.37 0.28 -8.31
C ASN A 94 -2.52 0.95 -7.20
N VAL A 95 -3.05 1.04 -5.98
CA VAL A 95 -2.42 1.71 -4.85
C VAL A 95 -2.25 0.70 -3.71
N GLN A 96 -1.01 0.37 -3.40
CA GLN A 96 -0.67 -0.63 -2.40
C GLN A 96 0.18 -0.03 -1.29
N MET A 97 0.17 -0.67 -0.13
CA MET A 97 0.99 -0.29 1.02
C MET A 97 1.84 -1.45 1.51
N ILE A 98 3.13 -1.19 1.69
CA ILE A 98 4.04 -2.10 2.39
C ILE A 98 4.16 -1.61 3.83
N PHE A 99 3.75 -2.46 4.78
CA PHE A 99 3.78 -2.12 6.20
C PHE A 99 5.18 -2.26 6.79
N GLN A 100 5.52 -1.33 7.68
CA GLN A 100 6.80 -1.32 8.39
C GLN A 100 7.02 -2.57 9.25
N ASN A 101 5.96 -3.10 9.90
CA ASN A 101 6.03 -4.32 10.70
C ASN A 101 5.53 -5.53 9.91
N PRO A 102 6.41 -6.39 9.41
CA PRO A 102 6.02 -7.56 8.62
C PRO A 102 5.31 -8.62 9.45
N HIS A 103 5.56 -8.69 10.78
CA HIS A 103 4.95 -9.70 11.64
C HIS A 103 3.43 -9.52 11.78
N SER A 104 2.95 -8.28 11.88
CA SER A 104 1.53 -7.97 12.01
C SER A 104 0.80 -7.84 10.67
N SER A 105 1.54 -7.80 9.55
CA SER A 105 0.96 -7.57 8.22
C SER A 105 0.61 -8.83 7.45
N LEU A 106 1.11 -10.01 7.87
CA LEU A 106 0.86 -11.28 7.22
C LEU A 106 -0.08 -12.12 8.09
N ASN A 107 -1.12 -12.71 7.48
CA ASN A 107 -2.01 -13.64 8.19
C ASN A 107 -1.24 -14.93 8.53
N PRO A 108 -1.06 -15.27 9.83
CA PRO A 108 -0.25 -16.42 10.24
C PRO A 108 -0.88 -17.77 9.90
N ARG A 109 -2.17 -17.79 9.53
CA ARG A 109 -2.93 -18.99 9.18
C ARG A 109 -2.98 -19.28 7.68
N MET A 110 -2.36 -18.43 6.86
CA MET A 110 -2.29 -18.58 5.41
C MET A 110 -0.89 -18.96 4.98
N THR A 111 -0.77 -19.79 3.94
CA THR A 111 0.51 -20.04 3.30
C THR A 111 1.00 -18.79 2.55
N VAL A 112 2.30 -18.74 2.24
CA VAL A 112 2.87 -17.65 1.43
C VAL A 112 2.18 -17.57 0.07
N LYS A 113 1.87 -18.72 -0.55
CA LYS A 113 1.11 -18.79 -1.79
C LYS A 113 -0.26 -18.11 -1.64
N ASP A 114 -0.99 -18.41 -0.57
CA ASP A 114 -2.33 -17.86 -0.36
C ASP A 114 -2.28 -16.36 -0.07
N ILE A 115 -1.29 -15.90 0.71
CA ILE A 115 -1.10 -14.48 1.03
C ILE A 115 -0.87 -13.66 -0.25
N ILE A 116 -0.07 -14.15 -1.17
CA ILE A 116 0.26 -13.45 -2.42
C ILE A 116 -0.83 -13.68 -3.46
N GLY A 117 -1.25 -14.93 -3.65
CA GLY A 117 -2.18 -15.34 -4.72
C GLY A 117 -3.60 -14.83 -4.52
N SER A 118 -4.05 -14.63 -3.25
CA SER A 118 -5.39 -14.13 -2.98
C SER A 118 -5.65 -12.75 -3.61
N GLY A 119 -4.66 -11.85 -3.53
CA GLY A 119 -4.74 -10.54 -4.18
C GLY A 119 -4.81 -10.64 -5.70
N MET A 120 -3.99 -11.51 -6.30
CA MET A 120 -4.02 -11.76 -7.75
C MET A 120 -5.39 -12.28 -8.21
N LYS A 121 -5.97 -13.26 -7.49
CA LYS A 121 -7.30 -13.82 -7.80
C LYS A 121 -8.40 -12.79 -7.64
N LEU A 122 -8.40 -12.02 -6.54
CA LEU A 122 -9.40 -10.98 -6.27
C LEU A 122 -9.47 -9.94 -7.39
N HIS A 123 -8.33 -9.61 -7.98
CA HIS A 123 -8.24 -8.63 -9.07
C HIS A 123 -8.23 -9.25 -10.47
N GLY A 124 -8.50 -10.55 -10.59
CA GLY A 124 -8.58 -11.25 -11.89
C GLY A 124 -7.24 -11.39 -12.62
N LEU A 125 -6.12 -11.26 -11.89
CA LEU A 125 -4.77 -11.40 -12.44
C LEU A 125 -4.27 -12.85 -12.45
N ALA A 126 -4.92 -13.74 -11.70
CA ALA A 126 -4.62 -15.16 -11.67
C ALA A 126 -5.89 -15.99 -11.48
N THR A 127 -5.84 -17.21 -11.99
CA THR A 127 -6.84 -18.26 -11.80
C THR A 127 -6.24 -19.39 -10.94
N ASP A 128 -7.04 -20.38 -10.54
CA ASP A 128 -6.54 -21.55 -9.82
C ASP A 128 -5.52 -22.36 -10.62
N LYS A 129 -5.55 -22.25 -11.95
CA LYS A 129 -4.66 -22.99 -12.85
C LYS A 129 -3.27 -22.37 -12.97
N ASP A 130 -3.14 -21.04 -12.86
CA ASP A 130 -1.91 -20.31 -13.14
C ASP A 130 -1.34 -19.52 -11.93
N VAL A 131 -2.05 -19.51 -10.80
CA VAL A 131 -1.62 -18.77 -9.60
C VAL A 131 -0.27 -19.25 -9.07
N ASP A 132 0.00 -20.55 -9.11
CA ASP A 132 1.25 -21.13 -8.62
C ASP A 132 2.45 -20.60 -9.41
N GLN A 133 2.36 -20.60 -10.73
CA GLN A 133 3.41 -20.07 -11.60
C GLN A 133 3.64 -18.56 -11.39
N LYS A 134 2.55 -17.79 -11.23
CA LYS A 134 2.62 -16.35 -11.01
C LYS A 134 3.20 -16.00 -9.65
N VAL A 135 2.80 -16.73 -8.59
CA VAL A 135 3.37 -16.56 -7.25
C VAL A 135 4.86 -16.92 -7.23
N GLU A 136 5.25 -18.02 -7.89
CA GLU A 136 6.67 -18.38 -8.02
C GLU A 136 7.47 -17.26 -8.70
N ALA A 137 6.95 -16.69 -9.78
CA ALA A 137 7.61 -15.61 -10.50
C ALA A 137 7.83 -14.37 -9.61
N ILE A 138 6.83 -13.97 -8.82
CA ILE A 138 6.97 -12.81 -7.93
C ILE A 138 7.90 -13.11 -6.74
N LEU A 139 7.90 -14.33 -6.19
CA LEU A 139 8.82 -14.73 -5.14
C LEU A 139 10.29 -14.65 -5.60
N LYS A 140 10.58 -15.10 -6.81
CA LYS A 140 11.93 -14.97 -7.41
C LYS A 140 12.39 -13.52 -7.50
N ARG A 141 11.50 -12.59 -7.83
CA ARG A 141 11.81 -11.14 -7.90
C ARG A 141 12.23 -10.55 -6.55
N VAL A 142 11.73 -11.10 -5.44
CA VAL A 142 12.10 -10.66 -4.09
C VAL A 142 13.17 -11.54 -3.44
N GLY A 143 13.83 -12.43 -4.20
CA GLY A 143 14.90 -13.30 -3.72
C GLY A 143 14.44 -14.44 -2.80
N LEU A 144 13.22 -14.92 -3.04
CA LEU A 144 12.66 -16.14 -2.45
C LEU A 144 12.50 -17.21 -3.54
N ASN A 145 12.32 -18.47 -3.15
CA ASN A 145 12.17 -19.60 -4.08
C ASN A 145 10.80 -20.28 -3.95
N ARG A 146 10.56 -21.25 -4.83
CA ARG A 146 9.31 -22.02 -4.92
C ARG A 146 8.98 -22.76 -3.62
N ASP A 147 9.97 -23.32 -2.92
CA ASP A 147 9.74 -24.11 -1.70
C ASP A 147 9.17 -23.28 -0.54
N HIS A 148 9.27 -21.95 -0.65
CA HIS A 148 8.66 -21.04 0.30
C HIS A 148 7.15 -20.89 0.14
N MET A 149 6.56 -21.33 -0.97
CA MET A 149 5.13 -21.14 -1.28
C MET A 149 4.19 -21.84 -0.30
N SER A 150 4.57 -23.06 0.12
CA SER A 150 3.76 -23.90 1.03
C SER A 150 3.95 -23.59 2.50
N ARG A 151 4.94 -22.76 2.84
CA ARG A 151 5.26 -22.42 4.23
C ARG A 151 4.38 -21.33 4.79
N PHE A 152 4.28 -21.29 6.12
CA PHE A 152 3.56 -20.29 6.88
C PHE A 152 4.47 -19.15 7.34
N PRO A 153 3.95 -17.94 7.60
CA PRO A 153 4.76 -16.80 8.04
C PRO A 153 5.66 -17.05 9.26
N HIS A 154 5.25 -17.87 10.20
CA HIS A 154 6.05 -18.15 11.41
C HIS A 154 7.35 -18.90 11.11
N GLU A 155 7.48 -19.56 9.95
CA GLU A 155 8.67 -20.30 9.54
C GLU A 155 9.76 -19.41 8.91
N PHE A 156 9.55 -18.09 8.85
CA PHE A 156 10.41 -17.14 8.17
C PHE A 156 11.09 -16.16 9.12
N SER A 157 12.31 -15.73 8.78
CA SER A 157 12.97 -14.61 9.44
C SER A 157 12.23 -13.29 9.19
N GLY A 158 12.51 -12.27 10.00
CA GLY A 158 11.91 -10.93 9.84
C GLY A 158 12.15 -10.34 8.44
N GLY A 159 13.37 -10.48 7.91
CA GLY A 159 13.70 -10.01 6.56
C GLY A 159 12.97 -10.78 5.45
N GLN A 160 12.79 -12.09 5.61
CA GLN A 160 12.00 -12.88 4.66
C GLN A 160 10.52 -12.52 4.72
N LYS A 161 9.95 -12.29 5.91
CA LYS A 161 8.56 -11.79 6.07
C LYS A 161 8.38 -10.44 5.39
N GLN A 162 9.36 -9.55 5.48
CA GLN A 162 9.34 -8.27 4.76
C GLN A 162 9.31 -8.48 3.25
N ARG A 163 10.12 -9.39 2.71
CA ARG A 163 10.12 -9.74 1.28
C ARG A 163 8.76 -10.33 0.84
N ILE A 164 8.12 -11.16 1.67
CA ILE A 164 6.77 -11.68 1.40
C ILE A 164 5.75 -10.52 1.37
N GLY A 165 5.83 -9.56 2.28
CA GLY A 165 4.99 -8.36 2.29
C GLY A 165 5.19 -7.50 1.03
N ILE A 166 6.44 -7.35 0.57
CA ILE A 166 6.76 -6.68 -0.69
C ILE A 166 6.18 -7.45 -1.88
N ALA A 167 6.38 -8.78 -1.93
CA ALA A 167 5.83 -9.65 -2.97
C ALA A 167 4.31 -9.54 -3.05
N ARG A 168 3.61 -9.54 -1.92
CA ARG A 168 2.15 -9.37 -1.86
C ARG A 168 1.71 -8.04 -2.48
N ALA A 169 2.37 -6.94 -2.16
CA ALA A 169 2.04 -5.64 -2.70
C ALA A 169 2.30 -5.56 -4.22
N LEU A 170 3.44 -6.10 -4.69
CA LEU A 170 3.81 -6.09 -6.10
C LEU A 170 3.02 -7.09 -6.96
N ALA A 171 2.42 -8.11 -6.36
CA ALA A 171 1.70 -9.17 -7.06
C ALA A 171 0.47 -8.69 -7.84
N VAL A 172 -0.12 -7.57 -7.43
CA VAL A 172 -1.27 -6.97 -8.12
C VAL A 172 -0.87 -5.92 -9.16
N GLU A 173 0.45 -5.79 -9.43
CA GLU A 173 1.01 -4.84 -10.41
C GLU A 173 0.56 -3.39 -10.15
N PRO A 174 0.83 -2.85 -8.96
CA PRO A 174 0.34 -1.54 -8.57
C PRO A 174 1.06 -0.43 -9.35
N GLU A 175 0.36 0.69 -9.52
CA GLU A 175 0.93 1.91 -10.11
C GLU A 175 1.65 2.77 -9.05
N PHE A 176 1.25 2.62 -7.78
CA PHE A 176 1.81 3.33 -6.63
C PHE A 176 1.99 2.39 -5.43
N VAL A 177 3.12 2.49 -4.75
CA VAL A 177 3.45 1.74 -3.53
C VAL A 177 3.94 2.69 -2.45
#